data_c3a8a0f8faa053ca1441b7b8b5177e89
#
_entry.id   c3a8a0f8faa053ca1441b7b8b5177e89
#
_cell.length_a   1.000
_cell.length_b   1.000
_cell.length_c   1.000
_cell.angle_alpha   90.00
_cell.angle_beta   90.00
_cell.angle_gamma   90.00
#
_symmetry.space_group_name_H-M   'P 1'
#
loop_
_entity.id
_entity.type
_entity.pdbx_description
1 polymer ?
#
loop_
_entity_poly.entity_id
_entity_poly.type
_entity_poly.pdbx_seq_one_letter_code
_entity_poly.pdbx_strand_id
1 'polypeptide(L)'
;MSELIKSIFREYDIRGIFPDELNEDSIAKIAKSIAQKCHQESVAEVVIARDGRLSGPSLLESLQKSLNKYGINTINLGLATSPLLYYAAKKQASKSGIMITGSHNPKNYNGIKLVVDDKPVSGTEIFELSKTDISLEDSNGENRFLDIKDDYINEVKNSFNFKNLKVV
;
A
#
# COMPACT_ATOMS: atom_id res chain seq x y z
N MET A 1 -17.04 16.32 -8.33
CA MET A 1 -16.10 15.30 -7.76
C MET A 1 -15.80 15.71 -6.33
N SER A 2 -16.01 14.85 -5.33
CA SER A 2 -15.73 15.17 -3.92
C SER A 2 -14.23 15.45 -3.73
N GLU A 3 -13.88 16.50 -3.00
CA GLU A 3 -12.49 16.78 -2.64
C GLU A 3 -11.98 15.72 -1.64
N LEU A 4 -10.65 15.48 -1.63
CA LEU A 4 -10.03 14.65 -0.62
C LEU A 4 -10.08 15.33 0.75
N ILE A 5 -10.51 14.60 1.77
CA ILE A 5 -10.63 15.10 3.14
C ILE A 5 -9.24 15.19 3.77
N LYS A 6 -8.75 16.40 4.03
CA LYS A 6 -7.40 16.64 4.56
C LYS A 6 -7.09 15.85 5.84
N SER A 7 -8.07 15.68 6.74
CA SER A 7 -7.88 15.04 8.04
C SER A 7 -7.49 13.56 7.98
N ILE A 8 -7.70 12.88 6.85
CA ILE A 8 -7.28 11.48 6.67
C ILE A 8 -5.77 11.35 6.41
N PHE A 9 -5.10 12.42 5.96
CA PHE A 9 -3.66 12.42 5.66
C PHE A 9 -2.85 12.78 6.91
N ARG A 10 -2.22 11.78 7.51
CA ARG A 10 -1.47 11.92 8.75
C ARG A 10 0.03 11.93 8.51
N GLU A 11 0.79 12.20 9.58
CA GLU A 11 2.25 12.26 9.51
C GLU A 11 2.89 10.94 9.04
N TYR A 12 2.30 9.78 9.39
CA TYR A 12 2.92 8.47 9.09
C TYR A 12 2.08 7.58 8.18
N ASP A 13 0.82 7.92 7.95
CA ASP A 13 -0.09 7.11 7.13
C ASP A 13 -1.32 7.94 6.66
N ILE A 14 -2.15 7.28 5.85
CA ILE A 14 -3.48 7.78 5.51
C ILE A 14 -4.48 6.91 6.25
N ARG A 15 -5.49 7.52 6.89
CA ARG A 15 -6.44 6.80 7.72
C ARG A 15 -7.78 7.51 7.80
N GLY A 16 -8.87 6.81 7.48
CA GLY A 16 -10.22 7.34 7.48
C GLY A 16 -11.28 6.30 7.78
N ILE A 17 -12.51 6.76 8.03
CA ILE A 17 -13.69 5.94 8.24
C ILE A 17 -14.22 5.49 6.86
N PHE A 18 -14.41 4.18 6.69
CA PHE A 18 -15.05 3.62 5.51
C PHE A 18 -16.57 3.53 5.70
N PRO A 19 -17.40 3.92 4.71
CA PRO A 19 -17.03 4.52 3.42
C PRO A 19 -16.99 6.06 3.40
N ASP A 20 -17.22 6.73 4.53
CA ASP A 20 -17.52 8.15 4.58
C ASP A 20 -16.32 9.04 4.23
N GLU A 21 -15.13 8.68 4.71
CA GLU A 21 -13.89 9.45 4.51
C GLU A 21 -12.93 8.76 3.54
N LEU A 22 -12.92 7.43 3.55
CA LEU A 22 -12.05 6.61 2.73
C LEU A 22 -12.88 5.55 2.00
N ASN A 23 -12.98 5.67 0.70
CA ASN A 23 -13.74 4.80 -0.20
C ASN A 23 -12.98 4.60 -1.52
N GLU A 24 -13.55 3.85 -2.44
CA GLU A 24 -12.94 3.52 -3.72
C GLU A 24 -12.56 4.76 -4.54
N ASP A 25 -13.40 5.80 -4.52
CA ASP A 25 -13.15 7.06 -5.24
C ASP A 25 -12.00 7.85 -4.61
N SER A 26 -11.95 7.94 -3.28
CA SER A 26 -10.84 8.60 -2.58
C SER A 26 -9.53 7.83 -2.76
N ILE A 27 -9.58 6.48 -2.74
CA ILE A 27 -8.42 5.63 -3.05
C ILE A 27 -7.92 5.87 -4.47
N ALA A 28 -8.80 5.98 -5.46
CA ALA A 28 -8.38 6.24 -6.84
C ALA A 28 -7.63 7.58 -6.99
N LYS A 29 -8.08 8.61 -6.28
CA LYS A 29 -7.40 9.91 -6.27
C LYS A 29 -6.05 9.86 -5.53
N ILE A 30 -6.02 9.20 -4.38
CA ILE A 30 -4.78 8.98 -3.62
C ILE A 30 -3.79 8.19 -4.46
N ALA A 31 -4.25 7.15 -5.18
CA ALA A 31 -3.40 6.35 -6.06
C ALA A 31 -2.76 7.17 -7.19
N LYS A 32 -3.44 8.20 -7.72
CA LYS A 32 -2.83 9.14 -8.67
C LYS A 32 -1.63 9.86 -8.06
N SER A 33 -1.76 10.36 -6.84
CA SER A 33 -0.66 11.02 -6.11
C SER A 33 0.48 10.04 -5.78
N ILE A 34 0.13 8.79 -5.44
CA ILE A 34 1.13 7.73 -5.22
C ILE A 34 1.87 7.41 -6.52
N ALA A 35 1.17 7.27 -7.65
CA ALA A 35 1.79 7.06 -8.95
C ALA A 35 2.74 8.21 -9.32
N GLN A 36 2.34 9.45 -9.05
CA GLN A 36 3.20 10.62 -9.23
C GLN A 36 4.47 10.51 -8.39
N LYS A 37 4.36 10.12 -7.10
CA LYS A 37 5.53 9.87 -6.25
C LYS A 37 6.42 8.76 -6.82
N CYS A 38 5.84 7.66 -7.27
CA CYS A 38 6.58 6.56 -7.90
C CYS A 38 7.36 7.04 -9.13
N HIS A 39 6.74 7.83 -10.01
CA HIS A 39 7.43 8.41 -11.17
C HIS A 39 8.57 9.33 -10.79
N GLN A 40 8.41 10.18 -9.76
CA GLN A 40 9.47 11.06 -9.26
C GLN A 40 10.70 10.27 -8.76
N GLU A 41 10.47 9.10 -8.16
CA GLU A 41 11.54 8.21 -7.66
C GLU A 41 11.95 7.13 -8.68
N SER A 42 11.47 7.20 -9.94
CA SER A 42 11.75 6.19 -10.99
C SER A 42 11.32 4.76 -10.60
N VAL A 43 10.27 4.63 -9.80
CA VAL A 43 9.67 3.36 -9.38
C VAL A 43 8.58 2.95 -10.36
N ALA A 44 8.79 1.87 -11.09
CA ALA A 44 7.85 1.35 -12.08
C ALA A 44 6.96 0.20 -11.55
N GLU A 45 7.27 -0.36 -10.37
CA GLU A 45 6.55 -1.50 -9.81
C GLU A 45 6.45 -1.37 -8.29
N VAL A 46 5.28 -1.73 -7.72
CA VAL A 46 5.04 -1.73 -6.27
C VAL A 46 4.36 -3.02 -5.81
N VAL A 47 4.73 -3.49 -4.62
CA VAL A 47 4.02 -4.59 -3.95
C VAL A 47 2.79 -4.04 -3.25
N ILE A 48 1.62 -4.66 -3.45
CA ILE A 48 0.37 -4.27 -2.80
C ILE A 48 -0.22 -5.41 -1.97
N ALA A 49 -0.83 -5.06 -0.84
CA ALA A 49 -1.52 -6.02 0.01
C ALA A 49 -2.61 -5.34 0.85
N ARG A 50 -3.44 -6.15 1.49
CA ARG A 50 -4.45 -5.70 2.45
C ARG A 50 -4.48 -6.56 3.71
N ASP A 51 -5.01 -5.99 4.79
CA ASP A 51 -5.37 -6.74 6.00
C ASP A 51 -6.73 -7.44 5.87
N GLY A 52 -7.23 -8.03 6.97
CA GLY A 52 -8.46 -8.81 7.02
C GLY A 52 -9.77 -8.01 7.03
N ARG A 53 -9.74 -6.69 6.90
CA ARG A 53 -10.94 -5.83 6.95
C ARG A 53 -11.85 -6.08 5.75
N LEU A 54 -13.19 -6.01 5.98
CA LEU A 54 -14.20 -6.27 4.94
C LEU A 54 -14.12 -5.26 3.78
N SER A 55 -13.72 -4.02 4.04
CA SER A 55 -13.50 -3.00 3.00
C SER A 55 -12.18 -3.19 2.23
N GLY A 56 -11.29 -4.05 2.72
CA GLY A 56 -9.97 -4.26 2.12
C GLY A 56 -9.99 -4.68 0.64
N PRO A 57 -10.82 -5.67 0.24
CA PRO A 57 -10.85 -6.13 -1.16
C PRO A 57 -11.17 -5.02 -2.16
N SER A 58 -12.25 -4.24 -1.95
CA SER A 58 -12.67 -3.19 -2.87
C SER A 58 -11.67 -2.04 -2.93
N LEU A 59 -11.10 -1.65 -1.79
CA LEU A 59 -10.08 -0.60 -1.73
C LEU A 59 -8.78 -1.03 -2.42
N LEU A 60 -8.34 -2.30 -2.23
CA LEU A 60 -7.15 -2.82 -2.91
C LEU A 60 -7.35 -2.89 -4.43
N GLU A 61 -8.53 -3.30 -4.89
CA GLU A 61 -8.87 -3.33 -6.32
C GLU A 61 -8.85 -1.93 -6.93
N SER A 62 -9.44 -0.94 -6.25
CA SER A 62 -9.43 0.46 -6.69
C SER A 62 -8.00 1.03 -6.76
N LEU A 63 -7.18 0.75 -5.73
CA LEU A 63 -5.76 1.12 -5.70
C LEU A 63 -5.01 0.54 -6.89
N GLN A 64 -5.12 -0.79 -7.10
CA GLN A 64 -4.45 -1.50 -8.17
C GLN A 64 -4.82 -0.96 -9.55
N LYS A 65 -6.13 -0.86 -9.85
CA LYS A 65 -6.62 -0.33 -11.13
C LYS A 65 -6.09 1.08 -11.41
N SER A 66 -6.08 1.93 -10.38
CA SER A 66 -5.63 3.31 -10.52
C SER A 66 -4.13 3.42 -10.71
N LEU A 67 -3.32 2.63 -10.01
CA LEU A 67 -1.87 2.58 -10.21
C LEU A 67 -1.52 2.08 -11.62
N ASN A 68 -2.16 0.97 -12.05
CA ASN A 68 -1.94 0.42 -13.39
C ASN A 68 -2.34 1.43 -14.47
N LYS A 69 -3.44 2.18 -14.29
CA LYS A 69 -3.83 3.26 -15.20
C LYS A 69 -2.73 4.30 -15.43
N TYR A 70 -1.90 4.55 -14.43
CA TYR A 70 -0.79 5.50 -14.50
C TYR A 70 0.57 4.84 -14.73
N GLY A 71 0.59 3.60 -15.27
CA GLY A 71 1.79 2.90 -15.71
C GLY A 71 2.62 2.27 -14.58
N ILE A 72 2.10 2.20 -13.35
CA ILE A 72 2.77 1.52 -12.25
C ILE A 72 2.32 0.05 -12.20
N ASN A 73 3.25 -0.87 -12.37
CA ASN A 73 3.01 -2.30 -12.23
C ASN A 73 2.73 -2.66 -10.76
N THR A 74 1.87 -3.65 -10.54
CA THR A 74 1.53 -4.08 -9.19
C THR A 74 1.80 -5.58 -8.98
N ILE A 75 2.42 -5.89 -7.83
CA ILE A 75 2.59 -7.26 -7.34
C ILE A 75 1.63 -7.45 -6.17
N ASN A 76 0.55 -8.19 -6.41
CA ASN A 76 -0.51 -8.35 -5.44
C ASN A 76 -0.27 -9.58 -4.55
N LEU A 77 -0.12 -9.38 -3.25
CA LEU A 77 -0.03 -10.45 -2.25
C LEU A 77 -1.41 -10.88 -1.71
N GLY A 78 -2.46 -10.11 -2.02
CA GLY A 78 -3.79 -10.33 -1.47
C GLY A 78 -3.86 -10.05 0.03
N LEU A 79 -4.37 -11.01 0.81
CA LEU A 79 -4.43 -10.94 2.28
C LEU A 79 -3.06 -11.22 2.88
N ALA A 80 -2.48 -10.20 3.53
CA ALA A 80 -1.16 -10.29 4.13
C ALA A 80 -1.04 -9.45 5.41
N THR A 81 0.03 -9.67 6.15
CA THR A 81 0.43 -8.80 7.26
C THR A 81 1.37 -7.70 6.75
N SER A 82 1.45 -6.57 7.46
CA SER A 82 2.41 -5.50 7.09
C SER A 82 3.86 -5.99 7.06
N PRO A 83 4.36 -6.82 8.00
CA PRO A 83 5.71 -7.38 7.89
C PRO A 83 5.94 -8.20 6.62
N LEU A 84 4.95 -9.01 6.20
CA LEU A 84 5.04 -9.79 4.97
C LEU A 84 5.10 -8.89 3.72
N LEU A 85 4.31 -7.80 3.69
CA LEU A 85 4.37 -6.81 2.62
C LEU A 85 5.78 -6.18 2.54
N TYR A 86 6.31 -5.70 3.66
CA TYR A 86 7.64 -5.06 3.67
C TYR A 86 8.76 -6.03 3.31
N TYR A 87 8.65 -7.29 3.74
CA TYR A 87 9.56 -8.34 3.30
C TYR A 87 9.51 -8.52 1.78
N ALA A 88 8.30 -8.68 1.22
CA ALA A 88 8.12 -8.83 -0.21
C ALA A 88 8.65 -7.61 -0.98
N ALA A 89 8.35 -6.40 -0.53
CA ALA A 89 8.85 -5.17 -1.15
C ALA A 89 10.39 -5.12 -1.18
N LYS A 90 11.06 -5.49 -0.09
CA LYS A 90 12.53 -5.55 -0.01
C LYS A 90 13.17 -6.59 -0.94
N LYS A 91 12.43 -7.63 -1.32
CA LYS A 91 12.91 -8.63 -2.30
C LYS A 91 12.74 -8.16 -3.76
N GLN A 92 11.97 -7.10 -4.02
CA GLN A 92 11.83 -6.51 -5.35
C GLN A 92 12.87 -5.40 -5.56
N ALA A 93 13.23 -5.16 -6.81
CA ALA A 93 14.21 -4.12 -7.18
C ALA A 93 13.72 -2.71 -6.77
N SER A 94 12.43 -2.44 -6.84
CA SER A 94 11.80 -1.16 -6.49
C SER A 94 11.76 -0.86 -5.00
N LYS A 95 11.90 -1.88 -4.14
CA LYS A 95 11.77 -1.77 -2.66
C LYS A 95 10.56 -0.96 -2.22
N SER A 96 9.46 -1.07 -2.96
CA SER A 96 8.27 -0.24 -2.79
C SER A 96 7.05 -1.09 -2.46
N GLY A 97 6.24 -0.63 -1.52
CA GLY A 97 5.08 -1.39 -1.06
C GLY A 97 3.96 -0.53 -0.47
N ILE A 98 2.72 -0.95 -0.72
CA ILE A 98 1.51 -0.26 -0.28
C ILE A 98 0.59 -1.25 0.45
N MET A 99 0.28 -0.94 1.70
CA MET A 99 -0.59 -1.75 2.54
C MET A 99 -1.92 -1.05 2.77
N ILE A 100 -3.01 -1.67 2.35
CA ILE A 100 -4.37 -1.28 2.73
C ILE A 100 -4.65 -1.86 4.11
N THR A 101 -4.72 -1.00 5.14
CA THR A 101 -4.89 -1.42 6.53
C THR A 101 -5.40 -0.31 7.43
N GLY A 102 -6.33 -0.65 8.32
CA GLY A 102 -6.71 0.22 9.43
C GLY A 102 -5.83 0.05 10.68
N SER A 103 -4.79 -0.80 10.63
CA SER A 103 -3.91 -1.08 11.77
C SER A 103 -4.71 -1.53 13.01
N HIS A 104 -4.55 -0.87 14.16
CA HIS A 104 -5.27 -1.13 15.41
C HIS A 104 -6.58 -0.33 15.57
N ASN A 105 -7.01 0.40 14.53
CA ASN A 105 -8.24 1.19 14.59
C ASN A 105 -9.49 0.29 14.56
N PRO A 106 -10.65 0.81 15.02
CA PRO A 106 -11.92 0.11 14.94
C PRO A 106 -12.24 -0.44 13.55
N LYS A 107 -13.15 -1.40 13.47
CA LYS A 107 -13.48 -2.15 12.24
C LYS A 107 -13.96 -1.31 11.06
N ASN A 108 -14.54 -0.13 11.34
CA ASN A 108 -15.03 0.83 10.35
C ASN A 108 -13.94 1.76 9.79
N TYR A 109 -12.70 1.67 10.28
CA TYR A 109 -11.56 2.39 9.71
C TYR A 109 -10.86 1.56 8.65
N ASN A 110 -10.23 2.24 7.70
CA ASN A 110 -9.20 1.69 6.84
C ASN A 110 -8.13 2.75 6.55
N GLY A 111 -7.11 2.43 5.78
CA GLY A 111 -6.03 3.37 5.51
C GLY A 111 -4.98 2.82 4.56
N ILE A 112 -3.94 3.60 4.36
CA ILE A 112 -2.80 3.26 3.50
C ILE A 112 -1.50 3.50 4.28
N LYS A 113 -0.62 2.48 4.30
CA LYS A 113 0.79 2.63 4.65
C LYS A 113 1.63 2.45 3.39
N LEU A 114 2.61 3.30 3.21
CA LEU A 114 3.33 3.43 1.95
C LEU A 114 4.84 3.52 2.16
N VAL A 115 5.58 2.75 1.38
CA VAL A 115 7.03 2.83 1.23
C VAL A 115 7.33 2.95 -0.27
N VAL A 116 8.16 3.90 -0.67
CA VAL A 116 8.63 4.09 -2.04
C VAL A 116 10.15 4.20 -2.01
N ASP A 117 10.84 3.41 -2.81
CA ASP A 117 12.31 3.35 -2.85
C ASP A 117 12.95 3.18 -1.46
N ASP A 118 12.45 2.19 -0.69
CA ASP A 118 12.88 1.87 0.69
C ASP A 118 12.66 2.99 1.73
N LYS A 119 11.92 4.06 1.38
CA LYS A 119 11.62 5.20 2.25
C LYS A 119 10.14 5.26 2.59
N PRO A 120 9.77 5.38 3.86
CA PRO A 120 8.38 5.63 4.23
C PRO A 120 7.91 6.97 3.69
N VAL A 121 6.69 6.99 3.13
CA VAL A 121 6.06 8.20 2.59
C VAL A 121 4.91 8.60 3.50
N SER A 122 4.86 9.87 3.89
CA SER A 122 3.84 10.38 4.79
C SER A 122 2.50 10.65 4.08
N GLY A 123 1.39 10.61 4.83
CA GLY A 123 0.10 11.05 4.32
C GLY A 123 0.15 12.51 3.88
N THR A 124 0.83 13.36 4.64
CA THR A 124 0.98 14.79 4.31
C THR A 124 1.66 15.00 2.95
N GLU A 125 2.70 14.24 2.65
CA GLU A 125 3.39 14.31 1.35
C GLU A 125 2.44 13.94 0.20
N ILE A 126 1.67 12.87 0.35
CA ILE A 126 0.68 12.45 -0.64
C ILE A 126 -0.43 13.50 -0.80
N PHE A 127 -0.86 14.16 0.29
CA PHE A 127 -1.82 15.24 0.22
C PHE A 127 -1.29 16.45 -0.54
N GLU A 128 -0.04 16.85 -0.32
CA GLU A 128 0.57 17.95 -1.07
C GLU A 128 0.69 17.61 -2.58
N LEU A 129 1.06 16.37 -2.90
CA LEU A 129 1.05 15.89 -4.29
C LEU A 129 -0.35 15.93 -4.91
N SER A 130 -1.40 15.65 -4.13
CA SER A 130 -2.79 15.69 -4.65
C SER A 130 -3.27 17.08 -5.08
N LYS A 131 -2.61 18.14 -4.61
CA LYS A 131 -2.90 19.52 -4.99
C LYS A 131 -2.20 19.98 -6.27
N THR A 132 -1.21 19.21 -6.71
CA THR A 132 -0.46 19.54 -7.92
C THR A 132 -1.27 19.12 -9.15
N ASP A 133 -1.45 20.03 -10.09
CA ASP A 133 -2.13 19.75 -11.37
C ASP A 133 -1.14 19.11 -12.36
N ILE A 134 -0.62 17.95 -11.99
CA ILE A 134 0.23 17.18 -12.91
C ILE A 134 -0.65 16.23 -13.72
N SER A 135 -0.64 16.43 -15.02
CA SER A 135 -1.23 15.47 -15.94
C SER A 135 -0.35 14.25 -16.03
N LEU A 136 -0.76 13.15 -15.39
CA LEU A 136 -0.20 11.83 -15.68
C LEU A 136 -0.91 11.29 -16.91
N GLU A 137 -0.14 10.87 -17.90
CA GLU A 137 -0.71 10.19 -19.08
C GLU A 137 -1.26 8.83 -18.69
N ASP A 138 -2.41 8.49 -19.30
CA ASP A 138 -2.96 7.14 -19.16
C ASP A 138 -1.98 6.14 -19.81
N SER A 139 -1.62 5.14 -19.03
CA SER A 139 -0.71 4.06 -19.42
C SER A 139 -1.29 2.73 -18.94
N ASN A 140 -0.64 1.63 -19.31
CA ASN A 140 -1.11 0.30 -18.93
C ASN A 140 -0.03 -0.40 -18.10
N GLY A 141 -0.10 -0.27 -16.78
CA GLY A 141 0.66 -1.11 -15.88
C GLY A 141 0.09 -2.52 -15.82
N GLU A 142 0.94 -3.48 -15.50
CA GLU A 142 0.57 -4.89 -15.37
C GLU A 142 0.34 -5.26 -13.90
N ASN A 143 -0.45 -6.31 -13.68
CA ASN A 143 -0.64 -6.90 -12.37
C ASN A 143 -0.22 -8.37 -12.38
N ARG A 144 0.52 -8.78 -11.33
CA ARG A 144 0.82 -10.19 -11.07
C ARG A 144 0.59 -10.54 -9.61
N PHE A 145 0.25 -11.79 -9.34
CA PHE A 145 0.18 -12.32 -7.98
C PHE A 145 1.53 -12.91 -7.56
N LEU A 146 1.83 -12.77 -6.27
CA LEU A 146 3.00 -13.37 -5.64
C LEU A 146 2.61 -14.01 -4.31
N ASP A 147 2.85 -15.31 -4.15
CA ASP A 147 2.85 -15.97 -2.84
C ASP A 147 4.30 -16.09 -2.36
N ILE A 148 4.63 -15.43 -1.26
CA ILE A 148 5.98 -15.38 -0.67
C ILE A 148 5.95 -15.78 0.81
N LYS A 149 4.84 -16.38 1.28
CA LYS A 149 4.66 -16.71 2.71
C LYS A 149 5.70 -17.69 3.20
N ASP A 150 5.93 -18.76 2.44
CA ASP A 150 6.86 -19.81 2.84
C ASP A 150 8.30 -19.29 2.90
N ASP A 151 8.70 -18.44 1.95
CA ASP A 151 10.01 -17.80 1.97
C ASP A 151 10.18 -16.91 3.21
N TYR A 152 9.17 -16.10 3.54
CA TYR A 152 9.17 -15.26 4.74
C TYR A 152 9.25 -16.11 6.02
N ILE A 153 8.44 -17.16 6.12
CA ILE A 153 8.45 -18.07 7.29
C ILE A 153 9.81 -18.73 7.44
N ASN A 154 10.40 -19.21 6.36
CA ASN A 154 11.71 -19.87 6.38
C ASN A 154 12.82 -18.89 6.77
N GLU A 155 12.81 -17.66 6.25
CA GLU A 155 13.79 -16.64 6.63
C GLU A 155 13.68 -16.28 8.11
N VAL A 156 12.45 -16.08 8.62
CA VAL A 156 12.23 -15.82 10.06
C VAL A 156 12.68 -16.99 10.92
N LYS A 157 12.33 -18.24 10.56
CA LYS A 157 12.79 -19.44 11.31
C LYS A 157 14.30 -19.53 11.37
N ASN A 158 14.98 -19.26 10.26
CA ASN A 158 16.44 -19.35 10.17
C ASN A 158 17.16 -18.21 10.92
N SER A 159 16.47 -17.10 11.16
CA SER A 159 17.02 -15.94 11.90
C SER A 159 17.05 -16.15 13.41
N PHE A 160 16.36 -17.17 13.93
CA PHE A 160 16.26 -17.43 15.36
C PHE A 160 16.71 -18.84 15.71
N ASN A 161 17.49 -18.97 16.78
CA ASN A 161 17.89 -20.27 17.36
C ASN A 161 17.13 -20.49 18.67
N PHE A 162 15.93 -21.05 18.57
CA PHE A 162 15.10 -21.36 19.72
C PHE A 162 15.53 -22.71 20.33
N LYS A 163 16.42 -22.69 21.34
CA LYS A 163 16.75 -23.89 22.12
C LYS A 163 15.93 -23.88 23.41
N ASN A 164 15.19 -24.96 23.64
CA ASN A 164 14.52 -25.25 24.92
C ASN A 164 13.51 -24.21 25.41
N LEU A 165 12.76 -23.54 24.52
CA LEU A 165 11.66 -22.70 24.92
C LEU A 165 10.42 -23.54 25.21
N LYS A 166 9.86 -23.40 26.42
CA LYS A 166 8.54 -23.90 26.78
C LYS A 166 7.55 -22.76 26.61
N VAL A 167 6.67 -22.88 25.61
CA VAL A 167 5.56 -21.92 25.38
C VAL A 167 4.33 -22.48 26.10
N VAL A 168 3.68 -21.66 26.93
CA VAL A 168 2.45 -21.98 27.65
C VAL A 168 1.33 -21.15 27.07
#